data_d875045d4eef8182b72e95c94c0cfe4d
#
_entry.id   d875045d4eef8182b72e95c94c0cfe4d
#
_cell.length_a   1.000
_cell.length_b   1.000
_cell.length_c   1.000
_cell.angle_alpha   90.00
_cell.angle_beta   90.00
_cell.angle_gamma   90.00
#
_symmetry.space_group_name_H-M   'P 1'
#
loop_
_entity.id
_entity.type
_entity.pdbx_description
1 polymer ?
#
loop_
_entity_poly.entity_id
_entity_poly.type
_entity_poly.pdbx_seq_one_letter_code
_entity_poly.pdbx_strand_id
1 'polypeptide(L)'
;MKRFVSFFLAIICTFCFVSTASARLVGDVNSDGQTNSSDALMILQYAVGKITEINEEYADINDDGKINSSDALAALKISVGNYDGDLEVDGDEDKTSYKKDVVDPILKSGEFTLKTEVTNASGTNVVTTMISGEDACVETKAKGQTVRLLVLDSKTYLVFPDFIAPGVNVYMKSSEQVDLSIGSAEDAEYIKSEEVTVDGEQLVCETYELKDGTVSNYYFKDGKWVMLNVTSDGETTTQKILDFKKGVDKSKFSLDGMIEIKA
;
A
#
# COMPACT_ATOMS: atom_id res chain seq x y z
N MET A 1 22.92 7.47 20.09
CA MET A 1 21.77 6.59 19.94
C MET A 1 20.51 7.31 19.43
N LYS A 2 19.98 8.34 20.10
CA LYS A 2 18.78 9.09 19.63
C LYS A 2 18.83 9.58 18.15
N ARG A 3 20.01 9.96 17.66
CA ARG A 3 20.16 10.42 16.26
C ARG A 3 20.15 9.30 15.22
N PHE A 4 20.49 8.05 15.61
CA PHE A 4 20.43 6.89 14.72
C PHE A 4 19.00 6.38 14.56
N VAL A 5 18.25 6.33 15.66
CA VAL A 5 16.83 5.94 15.67
C VAL A 5 16.02 6.95 14.85
N SER A 6 16.31 8.27 15.01
CA SER A 6 15.64 9.33 14.24
C SER A 6 15.93 9.26 12.73
N PHE A 7 17.14 8.84 12.34
CA PHE A 7 17.49 8.69 10.92
C PHE A 7 16.81 7.46 10.30
N PHE A 8 16.70 6.38 11.07
CA PHE A 8 15.96 5.17 10.65
C PHE A 8 14.46 5.43 10.59
N LEU A 9 13.91 6.15 11.57
CA LEU A 9 12.51 6.55 11.60
C LEU A 9 12.16 7.43 10.39
N ALA A 10 13.07 8.33 9.97
CA ALA A 10 12.86 9.16 8.78
C ALA A 10 12.80 8.35 7.47
N ILE A 11 13.57 7.25 7.37
CA ILE A 11 13.52 6.36 6.20
C ILE A 11 12.21 5.54 6.21
N ILE A 12 11.71 5.18 7.39
CA ILE A 12 10.47 4.41 7.57
C ILE A 12 9.25 5.32 7.43
N CYS A 13 9.30 6.55 7.95
CA CYS A 13 8.21 7.53 7.79
C CYS A 13 7.90 7.87 6.32
N THR A 14 8.83 7.63 5.40
CA THR A 14 8.56 7.76 3.97
C THR A 14 7.61 6.67 3.44
N PHE A 15 7.37 5.61 4.23
CA PHE A 15 6.46 4.50 3.91
C PHE A 15 5.20 4.45 4.79
N CYS A 16 5.18 5.19 5.89
CA CYS A 16 4.09 5.11 6.86
C CYS A 16 3.07 6.22 6.61
N PHE A 17 2.15 6.01 5.69
CA PHE A 17 0.86 6.69 5.71
C PHE A 17 -0.17 5.70 6.24
N VAL A 18 -0.49 5.86 7.50
CA VAL A 18 -1.55 5.10 8.16
C VAL A 18 -2.86 5.80 7.92
N SER A 19 -3.74 5.18 7.14
CA SER A 19 -5.16 5.40 7.29
C SER A 19 -5.73 4.18 7.99
N THR A 20 -6.32 4.38 9.16
CA THR A 20 -7.20 3.38 9.76
C THR A 20 -8.41 3.27 8.87
N ALA A 21 -8.37 2.38 7.90
CA ALA A 21 -9.55 2.03 7.12
C ALA A 21 -10.47 1.23 8.05
N SER A 22 -11.58 1.82 8.44
CA SER A 22 -12.77 1.02 8.72
C SER A 22 -13.05 0.24 7.44
N ALA A 23 -13.15 -1.08 7.52
CA ALA A 23 -13.54 -1.89 6.37
C ALA A 23 -14.87 -1.33 5.82
N ARG A 24 -14.79 -0.67 4.67
CA ARG A 24 -15.97 -0.16 3.96
C ARG A 24 -16.70 -1.37 3.42
N LEU A 25 -17.88 -1.64 3.93
CA LEU A 25 -18.78 -2.65 3.37
C LEU A 25 -19.42 -2.07 2.12
N VAL A 26 -18.68 -2.10 1.02
CA VAL A 26 -19.14 -1.62 -0.28
C VAL A 26 -20.42 -2.37 -0.65
N GLY A 27 -21.47 -1.63 -0.95
CA GLY A 27 -22.76 -2.19 -1.36
C GLY A 27 -23.74 -2.54 -0.23
N ASP A 28 -23.35 -2.41 1.05
CA ASP A 28 -24.27 -2.59 2.19
C ASP A 28 -25.06 -1.29 2.42
N VAL A 29 -26.06 -1.05 1.57
CA VAL A 29 -26.87 0.19 1.59
C VAL A 29 -27.93 0.19 2.67
N ASN A 30 -28.26 -0.99 3.21
CA ASN A 30 -29.23 -1.16 4.30
C ASN A 30 -28.56 -1.21 5.67
N SER A 31 -27.23 -1.25 5.74
CA SER A 31 -26.41 -1.31 6.96
C SER A 31 -26.68 -2.54 7.84
N ASP A 32 -26.97 -3.70 7.22
CA ASP A 32 -27.18 -4.94 7.94
C ASP A 32 -25.90 -5.75 8.15
N GLY A 33 -24.76 -5.28 7.64
CA GLY A 33 -23.45 -5.90 7.75
C GLY A 33 -23.16 -6.92 6.65
N GLN A 34 -23.96 -6.97 5.59
CA GLN A 34 -23.76 -7.86 4.46
C GLN A 34 -24.18 -7.18 3.16
N THR A 35 -23.38 -7.31 2.12
CA THR A 35 -23.78 -6.92 0.76
C THR A 35 -24.45 -8.10 0.08
N ASN A 36 -25.76 -8.01 -0.17
CA ASN A 36 -26.55 -9.10 -0.69
C ASN A 36 -27.67 -8.65 -1.66
N SER A 37 -28.60 -9.54 -2.02
CA SER A 37 -29.68 -9.22 -2.96
C SER A 37 -30.66 -8.16 -2.45
N SER A 38 -30.75 -7.93 -1.14
CA SER A 38 -31.61 -6.89 -0.56
C SER A 38 -31.05 -5.51 -0.88
N ASP A 39 -29.73 -5.36 -0.81
CA ASP A 39 -29.03 -4.12 -1.17
C ASP A 39 -29.15 -3.83 -2.66
N ALA A 40 -28.92 -4.83 -3.49
CA ALA A 40 -29.11 -4.72 -4.93
C ALA A 40 -30.54 -4.25 -5.30
N LEU A 41 -31.54 -4.76 -4.59
CA LEU A 41 -32.93 -4.35 -4.77
C LEU A 41 -33.14 -2.88 -4.35
N MET A 42 -32.53 -2.45 -3.24
CA MET A 42 -32.59 -1.03 -2.79
C MET A 42 -31.93 -0.09 -3.80
N ILE A 43 -30.76 -0.46 -4.32
CA ILE A 43 -30.07 0.31 -5.36
C ILE A 43 -30.96 0.44 -6.61
N LEU A 44 -31.58 -0.65 -7.07
CA LEU A 44 -32.53 -0.61 -8.20
C LEU A 44 -33.74 0.26 -7.91
N GLN A 45 -34.30 0.19 -6.71
CA GLN A 45 -35.46 1.03 -6.31
C GLN A 45 -35.09 2.52 -6.29
N TYR A 46 -33.89 2.87 -5.86
CA TYR A 46 -33.37 4.23 -5.92
C TYR A 46 -33.16 4.67 -7.38
N ALA A 47 -32.51 3.85 -8.19
CA ALA A 47 -32.23 4.12 -9.60
C ALA A 47 -33.50 4.38 -10.43
N VAL A 48 -34.63 3.75 -10.08
CA VAL A 48 -35.94 3.97 -10.76
C VAL A 48 -36.84 4.96 -10.02
N GLY A 49 -36.34 5.66 -8.99
CA GLY A 49 -37.07 6.70 -8.26
C GLY A 49 -38.17 6.17 -7.34
N LYS A 50 -38.17 4.89 -6.96
CA LYS A 50 -39.15 4.34 -6.01
C LYS A 50 -38.82 4.67 -4.55
N ILE A 51 -37.54 4.84 -4.22
CA ILE A 51 -37.06 5.41 -2.97
C ILE A 51 -36.22 6.64 -3.31
N THR A 52 -36.18 7.61 -2.40
CA THR A 52 -35.53 8.91 -2.62
C THR A 52 -34.29 9.08 -1.71
N GLU A 53 -34.10 8.16 -0.78
CA GLU A 53 -32.98 8.18 0.15
C GLU A 53 -32.24 6.83 0.10
N ILE A 54 -30.93 6.89 -0.08
CA ILE A 54 -30.03 5.75 -0.02
C ILE A 54 -28.69 6.25 0.48
N ASN A 55 -27.87 5.39 1.04
CA ASN A 55 -26.48 5.74 1.35
C ASN A 55 -25.69 5.75 0.03
N GLU A 56 -25.54 6.94 -0.57
CA GLU A 56 -24.91 7.11 -1.89
C GLU A 56 -23.46 6.63 -1.89
N GLU A 57 -22.74 6.77 -0.78
CA GLU A 57 -21.35 6.32 -0.62
C GLU A 57 -21.23 4.79 -0.76
N TYR A 58 -22.25 4.04 -0.33
CA TYR A 58 -22.26 2.57 -0.44
C TYR A 58 -23.00 2.06 -1.68
N ALA A 59 -23.81 2.91 -2.30
CA ALA A 59 -24.66 2.55 -3.41
C ALA A 59 -23.99 2.69 -4.79
N ASP A 60 -23.03 3.62 -4.93
CA ASP A 60 -22.17 3.75 -6.08
C ASP A 60 -20.99 2.78 -5.95
N ILE A 61 -21.22 1.52 -6.34
CA ILE A 61 -20.28 0.43 -6.11
C ILE A 61 -19.13 0.45 -7.11
N ASN A 62 -19.40 0.91 -8.33
CA ASN A 62 -18.41 1.00 -9.40
C ASN A 62 -17.70 2.37 -9.47
N ASP A 63 -18.10 3.31 -8.58
CA ASP A 63 -17.51 4.64 -8.40
C ASP A 63 -17.55 5.50 -9.68
N ASP A 64 -18.64 5.33 -10.51
CA ASP A 64 -18.83 6.09 -11.75
C ASP A 64 -19.59 7.42 -11.53
N GLY A 65 -19.92 7.75 -10.29
CA GLY A 65 -20.67 8.93 -9.88
C GLY A 65 -22.16 8.85 -10.18
N LYS A 66 -22.70 7.65 -10.50
CA LYS A 66 -24.12 7.42 -10.78
C LYS A 66 -24.59 6.16 -10.08
N ILE A 67 -25.72 6.24 -9.41
CA ILE A 67 -26.35 5.06 -8.79
C ILE A 67 -27.40 4.51 -9.75
N ASN A 68 -27.11 3.34 -10.33
CA ASN A 68 -27.92 2.76 -11.39
C ASN A 68 -27.95 1.20 -11.36
N SER A 69 -28.39 0.57 -12.45
CA SER A 69 -28.47 -0.89 -12.52
C SER A 69 -27.12 -1.61 -12.53
N SER A 70 -26.03 -0.90 -12.90
CA SER A 70 -24.68 -1.47 -12.87
C SER A 70 -24.23 -1.71 -11.44
N ASP A 71 -24.54 -0.79 -10.52
CA ASP A 71 -24.25 -0.92 -9.09
C ASP A 71 -25.06 -2.05 -8.46
N ALA A 72 -26.32 -2.17 -8.82
CA ALA A 72 -27.14 -3.28 -8.36
C ALA A 72 -26.58 -4.65 -8.83
N LEU A 73 -26.08 -4.72 -10.06
CA LEU A 73 -25.39 -5.89 -10.57
C LEU A 73 -24.08 -6.15 -9.82
N ALA A 74 -23.34 -5.10 -9.47
CA ALA A 74 -22.15 -5.19 -8.65
C ALA A 74 -22.47 -5.75 -7.27
N ALA A 75 -23.51 -5.26 -6.60
CA ALA A 75 -23.98 -5.80 -5.32
C ALA A 75 -24.31 -7.30 -5.41
N LEU A 76 -24.98 -7.74 -6.47
CA LEU A 76 -25.25 -9.16 -6.71
C LEU A 76 -23.97 -9.97 -6.92
N LYS A 77 -23.00 -9.46 -7.68
CA LYS A 77 -21.71 -10.13 -7.88
C LYS A 77 -20.93 -10.27 -6.57
N ILE A 78 -20.93 -9.22 -5.73
CA ILE A 78 -20.34 -9.27 -4.38
C ILE A 78 -21.01 -10.37 -3.56
N SER A 79 -22.34 -10.44 -3.57
CA SER A 79 -23.11 -11.40 -2.77
C SER A 79 -22.80 -12.87 -3.07
N VAL A 80 -22.36 -13.16 -4.29
CA VAL A 80 -21.99 -14.53 -4.72
C VAL A 80 -20.48 -14.74 -4.79
N GLY A 81 -19.67 -13.76 -4.31
CA GLY A 81 -18.22 -13.85 -4.30
C GLY A 81 -17.56 -13.76 -5.69
N ASN A 82 -18.30 -13.27 -6.70
CA ASN A 82 -17.83 -13.14 -8.08
C ASN A 82 -17.60 -11.68 -8.50
N TYR A 83 -17.43 -10.78 -7.53
CA TYR A 83 -17.10 -9.39 -7.82
C TYR A 83 -15.58 -9.24 -7.87
N ASP A 84 -15.07 -8.97 -9.05
CA ASP A 84 -13.66 -8.74 -9.33
C ASP A 84 -13.29 -7.24 -9.52
N GLY A 85 -14.28 -6.36 -9.26
CA GLY A 85 -14.09 -4.91 -9.41
C GLY A 85 -14.22 -4.41 -10.84
N ASP A 86 -14.40 -5.30 -11.82
CA ASP A 86 -14.58 -4.94 -13.23
C ASP A 86 -16.06 -4.97 -13.60
N LEU A 87 -16.76 -3.83 -13.44
CA LEU A 87 -17.95 -3.54 -14.21
C LEU A 87 -17.54 -2.61 -15.35
N GLU A 88 -17.56 -3.14 -16.56
CA GLU A 88 -17.44 -2.31 -17.76
C GLU A 88 -18.51 -1.22 -17.71
N VAL A 89 -18.10 0.01 -17.52
CA VAL A 89 -18.93 1.19 -17.74
C VAL A 89 -18.82 1.49 -19.22
N ASP A 90 -19.95 1.40 -19.91
CA ASP A 90 -20.04 1.77 -21.33
C ASP A 90 -19.69 3.26 -21.46
N GLY A 91 -18.48 3.57 -21.90
CA GLY A 91 -18.07 4.91 -22.32
C GLY A 91 -16.94 5.58 -21.58
N ASP A 92 -15.78 4.92 -21.38
CA ASP A 92 -14.50 5.58 -21.61
C ASP A 92 -13.41 4.52 -21.86
N GLU A 93 -12.52 4.82 -22.81
CA GLU A 93 -11.57 3.87 -23.37
C GLU A 93 -10.75 3.12 -22.30
N ASP A 94 -10.69 1.80 -22.48
CA ASP A 94 -9.79 0.79 -21.90
C ASP A 94 -8.42 1.36 -21.46
N LYS A 95 -8.36 1.94 -20.26
CA LYS A 95 -7.10 2.25 -19.59
C LYS A 95 -6.89 1.24 -18.48
N THR A 96 -6.29 0.10 -18.84
CA THR A 96 -5.68 -0.81 -17.87
C THR A 96 -4.84 -0.02 -16.87
N SER A 97 -5.25 -0.02 -15.60
CA SER A 97 -4.43 0.57 -14.55
C SER A 97 -3.31 -0.38 -14.19
N TYR A 98 -2.11 -0.05 -14.56
CA TYR A 98 -0.93 -0.85 -14.22
C TYR A 98 -0.76 -1.05 -12.71
N LYS A 99 -1.14 -0.05 -11.89
CA LYS A 99 -1.11 -0.20 -10.44
C LYS A 99 -2.05 -1.30 -9.98
N LYS A 100 -3.30 -1.30 -10.46
CA LYS A 100 -4.33 -2.30 -10.15
C LYS A 100 -3.93 -3.70 -10.60
N ASP A 101 -3.29 -3.82 -11.77
CA ASP A 101 -2.94 -5.10 -12.38
C ASP A 101 -1.59 -5.66 -11.91
N VAL A 102 -0.61 -4.79 -11.61
CA VAL A 102 0.76 -5.20 -11.30
C VAL A 102 1.10 -5.04 -9.83
N VAL A 103 0.68 -3.94 -9.19
CA VAL A 103 1.10 -3.58 -7.83
C VAL A 103 0.13 -4.17 -6.80
N ASP A 104 -1.15 -3.89 -6.94
CA ASP A 104 -2.17 -4.26 -5.95
C ASP A 104 -2.28 -5.76 -5.68
N PRO A 105 -2.19 -6.68 -6.67
CA PRO A 105 -2.26 -8.12 -6.40
C PRO A 105 -1.11 -8.62 -5.52
N ILE A 106 0.05 -7.98 -5.61
CA ILE A 106 1.21 -8.32 -4.78
C ILE A 106 1.01 -7.74 -3.37
N LEU A 107 0.59 -6.48 -3.24
CA LEU A 107 0.30 -5.86 -1.93
C LEU A 107 -0.80 -6.61 -1.19
N LYS A 108 -1.92 -6.90 -1.85
CA LYS A 108 -3.07 -7.64 -1.29
C LYS A 108 -2.73 -9.09 -0.89
N SER A 109 -1.63 -9.65 -1.40
CA SER A 109 -1.19 -10.99 -0.97
C SER A 109 -0.77 -11.05 0.50
N GLY A 110 -0.49 -9.89 1.13
CA GLY A 110 0.00 -9.78 2.50
C GLY A 110 1.40 -10.37 2.71
N GLU A 111 2.06 -10.84 1.65
CA GLU A 111 3.39 -11.42 1.72
C GLU A 111 4.22 -11.05 0.50
N PHE A 112 5.13 -10.06 0.66
CA PHE A 112 5.93 -9.54 -0.45
C PHE A 112 7.26 -8.95 -0.02
N THR A 113 8.16 -8.82 -0.99
CA THR A 113 9.43 -8.11 -0.88
C THR A 113 9.46 -6.95 -1.86
N LEU A 114 9.73 -5.76 -1.34
CA LEU A 114 9.96 -4.54 -2.12
C LEU A 114 11.37 -4.03 -1.85
N LYS A 115 12.15 -3.84 -2.92
CA LYS A 115 13.48 -3.26 -2.84
C LYS A 115 13.50 -1.93 -3.59
N THR A 116 13.86 -0.87 -2.89
CA THR A 116 13.87 0.49 -3.43
C THR A 116 15.22 1.16 -3.26
N GLU A 117 15.53 2.06 -4.15
CA GLU A 117 16.57 3.08 -3.97
C GLU A 117 15.87 4.39 -3.62
N VAL A 118 16.13 4.90 -2.42
CA VAL A 118 15.52 6.13 -1.89
C VAL A 118 16.59 7.22 -1.87
N THR A 119 16.31 8.33 -2.53
CA THR A 119 17.17 9.51 -2.52
C THR A 119 16.52 10.62 -1.70
N ASN A 120 17.25 11.14 -0.72
CA ASN A 120 16.85 12.27 0.10
C ASN A 120 18.04 13.22 0.35
N ALA A 121 17.83 14.27 1.13
CA ALA A 121 18.87 15.26 1.46
C ALA A 121 20.15 14.66 2.12
N SER A 122 20.06 13.46 2.67
CA SER A 122 21.18 12.77 3.33
C SER A 122 21.93 11.81 2.39
N GLY A 123 21.45 11.64 1.16
CA GLY A 123 22.06 10.79 0.13
C GLY A 123 21.12 9.69 -0.38
N THR A 124 21.70 8.74 -1.09
CA THR A 124 20.98 7.62 -1.69
C THR A 124 21.22 6.35 -0.87
N ASN A 125 20.13 5.65 -0.54
CA ASN A 125 20.16 4.40 0.21
C ASN A 125 19.30 3.35 -0.47
N VAL A 126 19.73 2.09 -0.39
CA VAL A 126 18.91 0.96 -0.80
C VAL A 126 18.20 0.40 0.42
N VAL A 127 16.90 0.31 0.33
CA VAL A 127 16.00 -0.23 1.37
C VAL A 127 15.34 -1.48 0.84
N THR A 128 15.29 -2.54 1.63
CA THR A 128 14.51 -3.74 1.34
C THR A 128 13.43 -3.89 2.40
N THR A 129 12.18 -3.80 2.00
CA THR A 129 11.02 -4.01 2.85
C THR A 129 10.41 -5.37 2.55
N MET A 130 10.20 -6.16 3.57
CA MET A 130 9.54 -7.46 3.50
C MET A 130 8.34 -7.43 4.45
N ILE A 131 7.17 -7.82 3.96
CA ILE A 131 5.94 -7.91 4.74
C ILE A 131 5.46 -9.35 4.74
N SER A 132 5.02 -9.82 5.89
CA SER A 132 4.46 -11.16 6.09
C SER A 132 3.30 -11.10 7.09
N GLY A 133 2.08 -10.85 6.60
CA GLY A 133 0.93 -10.55 7.44
C GLY A 133 1.14 -9.26 8.24
N GLU A 134 1.10 -9.35 9.56
CA GLU A 134 1.34 -8.23 10.48
C GLU A 134 2.82 -8.01 10.81
N ASP A 135 3.68 -8.94 10.40
CA ASP A 135 5.11 -8.84 10.63
C ASP A 135 5.81 -8.12 9.49
N ALA A 136 6.85 -7.37 9.83
CA ALA A 136 7.63 -6.63 8.84
C ALA A 136 9.12 -6.66 9.13
N CYS A 137 9.91 -6.63 8.07
CA CYS A 137 11.36 -6.52 8.13
C CYS A 137 11.84 -5.47 7.13
N VAL A 138 12.43 -4.39 7.62
CA VAL A 138 13.03 -3.34 6.78
C VAL A 138 14.54 -3.37 6.95
N GLU A 139 15.25 -3.67 5.89
CA GLU A 139 16.71 -3.78 5.89
C GLU A 139 17.32 -2.67 5.03
N THR A 140 18.34 -2.01 5.56
CA THR A 140 19.14 -1.01 4.83
C THR A 140 20.59 -1.03 5.32
N LYS A 141 21.45 -0.24 4.64
CA LYS A 141 22.84 -0.05 5.08
C LYS A 141 23.04 1.34 5.66
N ALA A 142 23.57 1.39 6.88
CA ALA A 142 24.00 2.62 7.53
C ALA A 142 25.51 2.59 7.70
N LYS A 143 26.24 3.52 7.06
CA LYS A 143 27.72 3.58 7.10
C LYS A 143 28.38 2.26 6.72
N GLY A 144 27.83 1.57 5.72
CA GLY A 144 28.37 0.30 5.23
C GLY A 144 27.95 -0.93 6.03
N GLN A 145 27.30 -0.76 7.19
CA GLN A 145 26.80 -1.84 8.03
C GLN A 145 25.31 -2.08 7.77
N THR A 146 24.91 -3.34 7.65
CA THR A 146 23.51 -3.70 7.55
C THR A 146 22.81 -3.43 8.88
N VAL A 147 21.67 -2.76 8.82
CA VAL A 147 20.77 -2.54 9.94
C VAL A 147 19.38 -3.00 9.52
N ARG A 148 18.69 -3.67 10.42
CA ARG A 148 17.36 -4.19 10.18
C ARG A 148 16.41 -3.68 11.26
N LEU A 149 15.28 -3.12 10.84
CA LEU A 149 14.12 -2.94 11.70
C LEU A 149 13.23 -4.15 11.52
N LEU A 150 12.87 -4.79 12.61
CA LEU A 150 12.01 -5.96 12.61
C LEU A 150 10.80 -5.71 13.50
N VAL A 151 9.61 -5.92 12.95
CA VAL A 151 8.35 -5.91 13.69
C VAL A 151 7.86 -7.34 13.75
N LEU A 152 7.71 -7.87 14.95
CA LEU A 152 7.20 -9.22 15.23
C LEU A 152 6.18 -9.13 16.36
N ASP A 153 4.99 -9.70 16.17
CA ASP A 153 3.92 -9.68 17.17
C ASP A 153 3.70 -8.27 17.75
N SER A 154 3.62 -7.27 16.89
CA SER A 154 3.45 -5.84 17.23
C SER A 154 4.58 -5.25 18.11
N LYS A 155 5.74 -5.87 18.15
CA LYS A 155 6.93 -5.38 18.86
C LYS A 155 8.02 -5.02 17.89
N THR A 156 8.68 -3.90 18.12
CA THR A 156 9.74 -3.38 17.25
C THR A 156 11.12 -3.70 17.81
N TYR A 157 11.99 -4.17 16.94
CA TYR A 157 13.38 -4.51 17.26
C TYR A 157 14.33 -3.88 16.24
N LEU A 158 15.45 -3.36 16.71
CA LEU A 158 16.59 -2.98 15.88
C LEU A 158 17.61 -4.13 15.91
N VAL A 159 17.88 -4.68 14.74
CA VAL A 159 18.79 -5.82 14.57
C VAL A 159 20.02 -5.35 13.81
N PHE A 160 21.18 -5.74 14.29
CA PHE A 160 22.49 -5.41 13.71
C PHE A 160 23.19 -6.73 13.37
N PRO A 161 23.07 -7.22 12.15
CA PRO A 161 23.77 -8.41 11.68
C PRO A 161 25.29 -8.18 11.69
N ASP A 162 26.06 -9.22 12.04
CA ASP A 162 27.54 -9.19 12.05
C ASP A 162 28.14 -8.01 12.84
N PHE A 163 27.48 -7.57 13.92
CA PHE A 163 27.82 -6.33 14.62
C PHE A 163 29.16 -6.38 15.37
N ILE A 164 29.43 -7.48 16.06
CA ILE A 164 30.65 -7.66 16.86
C ILE A 164 31.71 -8.42 16.07
N ALA A 165 31.29 -9.45 15.33
CA ALA A 165 32.11 -10.30 14.49
C ALA A 165 31.24 -10.98 13.43
N PRO A 166 31.80 -11.52 12.33
CA PRO A 166 31.02 -12.28 11.36
C PRO A 166 30.22 -13.41 12.03
N GLY A 167 28.91 -13.47 11.74
CA GLY A 167 27.97 -14.44 12.32
C GLY A 167 27.44 -14.06 13.71
N VAL A 168 27.90 -12.98 14.33
CA VAL A 168 27.40 -12.51 15.63
C VAL A 168 26.37 -11.40 15.42
N ASN A 169 25.12 -11.78 15.47
CA ASN A 169 23.98 -10.86 15.32
C ASN A 169 23.53 -10.39 16.70
N VAL A 170 23.20 -9.11 16.81
CA VAL A 170 22.69 -8.53 18.04
C VAL A 170 21.39 -7.78 17.77
N TYR A 171 20.52 -7.68 18.77
CA TYR A 171 19.33 -6.87 18.68
C TYR A 171 19.07 -6.06 19.94
N MET A 172 18.29 -5.01 19.81
CA MET A 172 17.73 -4.24 20.91
C MET A 172 16.25 -4.02 20.68
N LYS A 173 15.45 -4.14 21.74
CA LYS A 173 14.04 -3.85 21.70
C LYS A 173 13.85 -2.34 21.64
N SER A 174 13.02 -1.85 20.72
CA SER A 174 12.62 -0.46 20.68
C SER A 174 11.47 -0.21 21.66
N SER A 175 11.47 0.94 22.33
CA SER A 175 10.32 1.43 23.06
C SER A 175 9.29 2.10 22.15
N GLU A 176 9.68 2.44 20.93
CA GLU A 176 8.82 3.04 19.91
C GLU A 176 8.16 1.93 19.11
N GLN A 177 6.85 1.93 19.07
CA GLN A 177 6.10 1.11 18.11
C GLN A 177 6.19 1.79 16.76
N VAL A 178 6.59 1.05 15.76
CA VAL A 178 6.57 1.48 14.37
C VAL A 178 5.36 0.82 13.74
N ASP A 179 4.40 1.64 13.36
CA ASP A 179 3.30 1.19 12.54
C ASP A 179 3.81 1.09 11.10
N LEU A 180 3.92 -0.12 10.62
CA LEU A 180 4.32 -0.43 9.25
C LEU A 180 3.11 -0.81 8.40
N SER A 181 1.92 -0.33 8.74
CA SER A 181 0.81 -0.44 7.82
C SER A 181 1.22 0.27 6.53
N ILE A 182 1.65 -0.52 5.56
CA ILE A 182 1.76 -0.06 4.19
C ILE A 182 0.33 0.24 3.81
N GLY A 183 -0.02 1.53 3.81
CA GLY A 183 -1.35 1.97 3.50
C GLY A 183 -1.78 1.23 2.25
N SER A 184 -2.78 0.38 2.37
CA SER A 184 -3.47 -0.11 1.21
C SER A 184 -3.92 1.16 0.51
N ALA A 185 -3.46 1.38 -0.71
CA ALA A 185 -3.92 2.50 -1.52
C ALA A 185 -5.41 2.33 -1.90
N GLU A 186 -6.15 1.56 -1.11
CA GLU A 186 -7.59 1.33 -1.24
C GLU A 186 -8.40 2.60 -1.03
N ASP A 187 -7.85 3.57 -0.26
CA ASP A 187 -8.48 4.89 -0.06
C ASP A 187 -7.93 5.99 -0.98
N ALA A 188 -7.00 5.67 -1.89
CA ALA A 188 -6.46 6.65 -2.81
C ALA A 188 -7.32 6.74 -4.07
N GLU A 189 -7.84 7.94 -4.34
CA GLU A 189 -8.59 8.24 -5.55
C GLU A 189 -7.64 8.24 -6.76
N TYR A 190 -8.03 7.53 -7.82
CA TYR A 190 -7.35 7.61 -9.11
C TYR A 190 -7.64 8.94 -9.77
N ILE A 191 -6.62 9.71 -10.09
CA ILE A 191 -6.76 11.04 -10.71
C ILE A 191 -6.58 10.96 -12.23
N LYS A 192 -5.47 10.36 -12.68
CA LYS A 192 -5.14 10.28 -14.12
C LYS A 192 -4.04 9.28 -14.42
N SER A 193 -3.96 8.92 -15.70
CA SER A 193 -2.81 8.25 -16.32
C SER A 193 -2.32 9.06 -17.51
N GLU A 194 -1.02 9.23 -17.65
CA GLU A 194 -0.41 9.97 -18.74
C GLU A 194 0.97 9.40 -19.11
N GLU A 195 1.35 9.52 -20.37
CA GLU A 195 2.72 9.24 -20.80
C GLU A 195 3.62 10.43 -20.45
N VAL A 196 4.73 10.14 -19.79
CA VAL A 196 5.70 11.15 -19.36
C VAL A 196 7.11 10.76 -19.74
N THR A 197 8.00 11.75 -19.89
CA THR A 197 9.42 11.49 -20.10
C THR A 197 10.18 11.83 -18.82
N VAL A 198 10.84 10.84 -18.22
CA VAL A 198 11.68 11.00 -17.04
C VAL A 198 13.08 10.50 -17.38
N ASP A 199 14.09 11.35 -17.18
CA ASP A 199 15.51 11.06 -17.51
C ASP A 199 15.73 10.52 -18.94
N GLY A 200 14.90 10.98 -19.90
CA GLY A 200 14.94 10.57 -21.30
C GLY A 200 14.23 9.24 -21.60
N GLU A 201 13.62 8.61 -20.63
CA GLU A 201 12.83 7.40 -20.79
C GLU A 201 11.32 7.71 -20.83
N GLN A 202 10.59 7.05 -21.72
CA GLN A 202 9.13 7.13 -21.79
C GLN A 202 8.54 6.19 -20.74
N LEU A 203 7.69 6.75 -19.86
CA LEU A 203 7.02 6.02 -18.78
C LEU A 203 5.53 6.34 -18.80
N VAL A 204 4.72 5.41 -18.30
CA VAL A 204 3.34 5.69 -17.95
C VAL A 204 3.29 6.10 -16.48
N CYS A 205 2.72 7.26 -16.20
CA CYS A 205 2.54 7.78 -14.85
C CYS A 205 1.07 7.70 -14.46
N GLU A 206 0.75 6.95 -13.43
CA GLU A 206 -0.57 6.93 -12.80
C GLU A 206 -0.53 7.73 -11.50
N THR A 207 -1.42 8.71 -11.38
CA THR A 207 -1.54 9.61 -10.22
C THR A 207 -2.71 9.21 -9.36
N TYR A 208 -2.48 9.11 -8.07
CA TYR A 208 -3.47 8.84 -7.02
C TYR A 208 -3.36 9.89 -5.93
N GLU A 209 -4.49 10.27 -5.33
CA GLU A 209 -4.55 11.23 -4.22
C GLU A 209 -5.28 10.62 -3.03
N LEU A 210 -4.72 10.79 -1.84
CA LEU A 210 -5.31 10.40 -0.57
C LEU A 210 -6.17 11.54 0.00
N LYS A 211 -7.12 11.23 0.88
CA LYS A 211 -8.02 12.22 1.52
C LYS A 211 -7.28 13.33 2.31
N ASP A 212 -6.05 13.08 2.73
CA ASP A 212 -5.18 14.05 3.41
C ASP A 212 -4.42 14.99 2.44
N GLY A 213 -4.64 14.84 1.13
CA GLY A 213 -3.96 15.61 0.09
C GLY A 213 -2.59 15.04 -0.30
N THR A 214 -2.21 13.89 0.21
CA THR A 214 -0.99 13.19 -0.24
C THR A 214 -1.18 12.69 -1.66
N VAL A 215 -0.26 13.03 -2.56
CA VAL A 215 -0.27 12.61 -3.95
C VAL A 215 0.80 11.55 -4.20
N SER A 216 0.40 10.44 -4.80
CA SER A 216 1.27 9.33 -5.17
C SER A 216 1.29 9.14 -6.69
N ASN A 217 2.46 9.22 -7.29
CA ASN A 217 2.69 8.98 -8.71
C ASN A 217 3.43 7.67 -8.91
N TYR A 218 2.77 6.70 -9.53
CA TYR A 218 3.32 5.40 -9.88
C TYR A 218 3.80 5.43 -11.32
N TYR A 219 5.06 5.09 -11.57
CA TYR A 219 5.63 5.10 -12.91
C TYR A 219 5.90 3.68 -13.39
N PHE A 220 5.46 3.40 -14.60
CA PHE A 220 5.58 2.08 -15.21
C PHE A 220 6.35 2.15 -16.52
N LYS A 221 7.18 1.14 -16.75
CA LYS A 221 7.90 0.89 -18.01
C LYS A 221 7.72 -0.56 -18.44
N ASP A 222 7.25 -0.79 -19.65
CA ASP A 222 6.99 -2.13 -20.19
C ASP A 222 6.16 -3.01 -19.22
N GLY A 223 5.12 -2.43 -18.62
CA GLY A 223 4.25 -3.10 -17.66
C GLY A 223 4.89 -3.40 -16.30
N LYS A 224 6.06 -2.85 -15.99
CA LYS A 224 6.73 -3.02 -14.69
C LYS A 224 6.73 -1.72 -13.91
N TRP A 225 6.44 -1.80 -12.61
CA TRP A 225 6.58 -0.69 -11.70
C TRP A 225 8.05 -0.33 -11.50
N VAL A 226 8.46 0.89 -11.86
CA VAL A 226 9.88 1.32 -11.88
C VAL A 226 10.19 2.45 -10.91
N MET A 227 9.19 3.27 -10.56
CA MET A 227 9.40 4.41 -9.67
C MET A 227 8.09 4.79 -8.96
N LEU A 228 8.23 5.35 -7.77
CA LEU A 228 7.16 5.96 -6.99
C LEU A 228 7.61 7.34 -6.50
N ASN A 229 6.78 8.36 -6.73
CA ASN A 229 6.91 9.65 -6.08
C ASN A 229 5.74 9.84 -5.13
N VAL A 230 6.03 10.22 -3.89
CA VAL A 230 5.02 10.58 -2.90
C VAL A 230 5.26 12.02 -2.48
N THR A 231 4.23 12.85 -2.64
CA THR A 231 4.25 14.26 -2.25
C THR A 231 3.27 14.47 -1.10
N SER A 232 3.78 14.93 0.04
CA SER A 232 3.00 15.28 1.22
C SER A 232 3.57 16.56 1.82
N ASP A 233 2.70 17.47 2.25
CA ASP A 233 3.09 18.78 2.83
C ASP A 233 4.07 19.57 1.95
N GLY A 234 4.00 19.40 0.62
CA GLY A 234 4.87 20.06 -0.35
C GLY A 234 6.26 19.45 -0.49
N GLU A 235 6.59 18.40 0.24
CA GLU A 235 7.83 17.64 0.09
C GLU A 235 7.60 16.38 -0.76
N THR A 236 8.46 16.15 -1.75
CA THR A 236 8.40 14.97 -2.60
C THR A 236 9.53 14.01 -2.27
N THR A 237 9.17 12.77 -2.02
CA THR A 237 10.11 11.66 -1.90
C THR A 237 10.05 10.80 -3.16
N THR A 238 11.20 10.53 -3.75
CA THR A 238 11.35 9.68 -4.92
C THR A 238 11.94 8.33 -4.52
N GLN A 239 11.31 7.26 -4.95
CA GLN A 239 11.76 5.90 -4.75
C GLN A 239 11.86 5.20 -6.10
N LYS A 240 13.05 4.75 -6.46
CA LYS A 240 13.26 3.89 -7.63
C LYS A 240 13.02 2.44 -7.22
N ILE A 241 12.17 1.74 -7.93
CA ILE A 241 11.85 0.34 -7.65
C ILE A 241 12.93 -0.54 -8.29
N LEU A 242 13.67 -1.27 -7.46
CA LEU A 242 14.73 -2.17 -7.91
C LEU A 242 14.25 -3.62 -8.03
N ASP A 243 13.32 -4.04 -7.17
CA ASP A 243 12.68 -5.35 -7.18
C ASP A 243 11.34 -5.27 -6.44
N PHE A 244 10.31 -5.89 -6.97
CA PHE A 244 9.02 -6.00 -6.34
C PHE A 244 8.40 -7.35 -6.69
N LYS A 245 8.17 -8.18 -5.65
CA LYS A 245 7.70 -9.54 -5.85
C LYS A 245 6.93 -10.10 -4.67
N LYS A 246 6.08 -11.07 -4.94
CA LYS A 246 5.40 -11.87 -3.93
C LYS A 246 6.40 -12.75 -3.18
N GLY A 247 6.16 -12.92 -1.86
CA GLY A 247 6.94 -13.76 -0.96
C GLY A 247 8.08 -13.02 -0.27
N VAL A 248 8.58 -13.62 0.81
CA VAL A 248 9.62 -13.08 1.68
C VAL A 248 10.66 -14.14 2.05
N ASP A 249 11.83 -13.70 2.47
CA ASP A 249 12.80 -14.56 3.14
C ASP A 249 12.42 -14.70 4.63
N LYS A 250 11.77 -15.82 4.97
CA LYS A 250 11.29 -16.09 6.34
C LYS A 250 12.41 -16.09 7.38
N SER A 251 13.65 -16.36 7.01
CA SER A 251 14.80 -16.33 7.94
C SER A 251 15.08 -14.92 8.49
N LYS A 252 14.55 -13.90 7.86
CA LYS A 252 14.68 -12.49 8.28
C LYS A 252 13.74 -12.13 9.44
N PHE A 253 12.71 -12.96 9.69
CA PHE A 253 11.66 -12.72 10.68
C PHE A 253 11.88 -13.53 11.97
N SER A 254 13.12 -13.62 12.43
CA SER A 254 13.47 -14.33 13.68
C SER A 254 14.56 -13.59 14.42
N LEU A 255 14.53 -13.69 15.74
CA LEU A 255 15.60 -13.26 16.67
C LEU A 255 16.41 -14.45 17.19
N ASP A 256 16.14 -15.67 16.68
CA ASP A 256 16.81 -16.89 17.15
C ASP A 256 18.32 -16.81 16.94
N GLY A 257 19.05 -17.19 17.98
CA GLY A 257 20.52 -17.16 17.96
C GLY A 257 21.16 -15.77 18.04
N MET A 258 20.35 -14.71 18.23
CA MET A 258 20.84 -13.34 18.38
C MET A 258 21.04 -12.97 19.86
N ILE A 259 21.95 -12.03 20.12
CA ILE A 259 22.25 -11.53 21.46
C ILE A 259 21.47 -10.25 21.72
N GLU A 260 20.69 -10.22 22.80
CA GLU A 260 20.00 -9.01 23.23
C GLU A 260 20.96 -8.01 23.87
N ILE A 261 20.96 -6.77 23.38
CA ILE A 261 21.64 -5.64 24.03
C ILE A 261 20.55 -4.84 24.77
N LYS A 262 20.65 -4.77 26.08
CA LYS A 262 19.80 -3.91 26.91
C LYS A 262 20.32 -2.47 26.86
N ALA A 263 19.41 -1.53 26.56
CA ALA A 263 19.72 -0.10 26.54
C ALA A 263 19.78 0.47 27.95
#